data_92a79a55739c359ba81c4e1759637691
#
_entry.id   92a79a55739c359ba81c4e1759637691
#
_cell.length_a   1.000
_cell.length_b   1.000
_cell.length_c   1.000
_cell.angle_alpha   90.00
_cell.angle_beta   90.00
_cell.angle_gamma   90.00
#
_symmetry.space_group_name_H-M   'P 1'
#
loop_
_entity.id
_entity.type
_entity.pdbx_description
1 polymer ?
#
loop_
_entity_poly.entity_id
_entity_poly.type
_entity_poly.pdbx_seq_one_letter_code
_entity_poly.pdbx_strand_id
1 'polypeptide(L)'
;MARQRMFLDMSCVDAARERIRHVYDTFDTVCVQFSGGKDSTAILYLAKEVHEERGLGPVKVIFRDEEMVSPVVVDFVNKVRNYDWVDMEWYCLPISTECWVLGRREHVLLWSGMRQRQGRLLREMPPWAIHAGHFGLTNDESIPEAIDYYTMQGKKGRTAFITGVRANESMVRFRSVVNKLNENYITRPYKLQKSIPLMFAKPIYDWVSADVLKFISEEHGAEWCEYYDLAAMVGGVQRVGIPLHSVSIRRLRDYTAAEPEWFDRLYECFPHVDAQYRLWPEFDVDSYIDDYAAEGWDGIKRCIDENMLTPGLRRVAMAYVADYRKKHVVDPVSYPLSWLVRNLVMNEFQGTSTRPVGPKTKDWKKKLAAEQAYSEGSGQ
;
A
#
# COMPACT_ATOMS: atom_id res chain seq x y z
N MET A 1 -6.20 11.72 -28.10
CA MET A 1 -6.29 10.40 -28.76
C MET A 1 -6.14 9.33 -27.69
N ALA A 2 -7.13 8.45 -27.56
CA ALA A 2 -6.98 7.26 -26.71
C ALA A 2 -5.88 6.40 -27.35
N ARG A 3 -4.84 6.07 -26.59
CA ARG A 3 -3.80 5.16 -27.08
C ARG A 3 -4.43 3.78 -27.22
N GLN A 4 -4.47 3.27 -28.43
CA GLN A 4 -4.96 1.94 -28.74
C GLN A 4 -4.00 0.91 -28.11
N ARG A 5 -4.54 -0.11 -27.42
CA ARG A 5 -3.73 -1.24 -26.98
C ARG A 5 -3.14 -1.93 -28.20
N MET A 6 -1.85 -2.16 -28.18
CA MET A 6 -1.20 -3.01 -29.17
C MET A 6 -1.17 -4.42 -28.62
N PHE A 7 -1.72 -5.37 -29.36
CA PHE A 7 -1.58 -6.80 -29.05
C PHE A 7 -0.36 -7.31 -29.82
N LEU A 8 0.51 -8.00 -29.12
CA LEU A 8 1.65 -8.69 -29.70
C LEU A 8 1.23 -10.11 -30.06
N ASP A 9 1.89 -10.71 -31.05
CA ASP A 9 1.73 -12.14 -31.41
C ASP A 9 2.55 -13.02 -30.45
N MET A 10 2.28 -12.87 -29.16
CA MET A 10 2.98 -13.53 -28.07
C MET A 10 2.05 -13.61 -26.85
N SER A 11 2.07 -14.73 -26.13
CA SER A 11 1.33 -14.85 -24.89
C SER A 11 1.89 -13.91 -23.80
N CYS A 12 1.06 -13.49 -22.85
CA CYS A 12 1.53 -12.66 -21.74
C CYS A 12 2.54 -13.40 -20.84
N VAL A 13 2.47 -14.73 -20.80
CA VAL A 13 3.40 -15.59 -20.05
C VAL A 13 4.77 -15.59 -20.74
N ASP A 14 4.82 -15.81 -22.05
CA ASP A 14 6.10 -15.79 -22.79
C ASP A 14 6.75 -14.42 -22.74
N ALA A 15 5.94 -13.34 -22.86
CA ALA A 15 6.43 -12.00 -22.69
C ALA A 15 7.02 -11.75 -21.27
N ALA A 16 6.41 -12.31 -20.24
CA ALA A 16 6.94 -12.21 -18.87
C ALA A 16 8.26 -13.00 -18.71
N ARG A 17 8.35 -14.20 -19.31
CA ARG A 17 9.60 -15.00 -19.34
C ARG A 17 10.74 -14.23 -20.00
N GLU A 18 10.49 -13.63 -21.17
CA GLU A 18 11.50 -12.80 -21.85
C GLU A 18 11.95 -11.60 -21.00
N ARG A 19 10.98 -10.90 -20.36
CA ARG A 19 11.30 -9.78 -19.48
C ARG A 19 12.13 -10.19 -18.28
N ILE A 20 11.86 -11.34 -17.68
CA ILE A 20 12.65 -11.83 -16.54
C ILE A 20 14.05 -12.25 -17.01
N ARG A 21 14.19 -12.97 -18.12
CA ARG A 21 15.51 -13.30 -18.70
C ARG A 21 16.33 -12.01 -18.93
N HIS A 22 15.70 -10.98 -19.52
CA HIS A 22 16.34 -9.68 -19.71
C HIS A 22 16.79 -9.02 -18.40
N VAL A 23 16.01 -9.15 -17.32
CA VAL A 23 16.41 -8.65 -16.00
C VAL A 23 17.66 -9.36 -15.50
N TYR A 24 17.72 -10.69 -15.61
CA TYR A 24 18.91 -11.47 -15.23
C TYR A 24 20.13 -11.19 -16.12
N ASP A 25 19.94 -10.80 -17.38
CA ASP A 25 21.03 -10.39 -18.29
C ASP A 25 21.55 -8.99 -17.99
N THR A 26 20.69 -8.13 -17.41
CA THR A 26 21.00 -6.73 -17.24
C THR A 26 21.60 -6.39 -15.88
N PHE A 27 21.24 -7.14 -14.84
CA PHE A 27 21.58 -6.82 -13.45
C PHE A 27 22.50 -7.87 -12.82
N ASP A 28 23.43 -7.39 -12.00
CA ASP A 28 24.43 -8.24 -11.33
C ASP A 28 23.84 -9.02 -10.16
N THR A 29 22.80 -8.43 -9.52
CA THR A 29 22.02 -9.07 -8.44
C THR A 29 20.54 -8.92 -8.73
N VAL A 30 19.81 -10.04 -8.71
CA VAL A 30 18.36 -10.06 -8.89
C VAL A 30 17.71 -10.71 -7.67
N CYS A 31 16.71 -10.05 -7.08
CA CYS A 31 15.95 -10.59 -5.95
C CYS A 31 14.45 -10.49 -6.24
N VAL A 32 13.69 -11.50 -5.87
CA VAL A 32 12.23 -11.48 -5.92
C VAL A 32 11.68 -10.86 -4.63
N GLN A 33 10.87 -9.81 -4.75
CA GLN A 33 10.08 -9.29 -3.62
C GLN A 33 8.84 -10.17 -3.45
N PHE A 34 8.88 -11.03 -2.45
CA PHE A 34 7.80 -11.96 -2.15
C PHE A 34 6.94 -11.43 -1.02
N SER A 35 5.63 -11.39 -1.21
CA SER A 35 4.67 -10.91 -0.20
C SER A 35 3.73 -12.01 0.30
N GLY A 36 3.91 -13.26 -0.15
CA GLY A 36 2.94 -14.34 0.06
C GLY A 36 1.69 -14.23 -0.83
N GLY A 37 1.54 -13.16 -1.60
CA GLY A 37 0.42 -12.97 -2.51
C GLY A 37 0.60 -13.70 -3.85
N LYS A 38 -0.53 -14.05 -4.51
CA LYS A 38 -0.53 -14.78 -5.80
C LYS A 38 0.39 -14.16 -6.86
N ASP A 39 0.40 -12.82 -6.96
CA ASP A 39 1.20 -12.12 -7.96
C ASP A 39 2.70 -12.26 -7.69
N SER A 40 3.11 -12.23 -6.41
CA SER A 40 4.50 -12.48 -6.01
C SER A 40 4.87 -13.98 -6.13
N THR A 41 3.90 -14.88 -5.97
CA THR A 41 4.09 -16.31 -6.23
C THR A 41 4.38 -16.57 -7.71
N ALA A 42 3.62 -15.95 -8.62
CA ALA A 42 3.86 -16.10 -10.06
C ALA A 42 5.25 -15.61 -10.47
N ILE A 43 5.71 -14.46 -10.00
CA ILE A 43 7.06 -13.98 -10.33
C ILE A 43 8.16 -14.82 -9.69
N LEU A 44 7.90 -15.46 -8.55
CA LEU A 44 8.84 -16.38 -7.92
C LEU A 44 9.05 -17.63 -8.80
N TYR A 45 7.97 -18.21 -9.33
CA TYR A 45 8.07 -19.36 -10.24
C TYR A 45 8.68 -18.99 -11.60
N LEU A 46 8.39 -17.81 -12.15
CA LEU A 46 9.08 -17.31 -13.34
C LEU A 46 10.59 -17.13 -13.11
N ALA A 47 11.00 -16.67 -11.91
CA ALA A 47 12.41 -16.59 -11.56
C ALA A 47 13.04 -17.98 -11.39
N LYS A 48 12.30 -18.94 -10.83
CA LYS A 48 12.72 -20.34 -10.74
C LYS A 48 13.00 -20.93 -12.11
N GLU A 49 12.12 -20.73 -13.10
CA GLU A 49 12.34 -21.19 -14.49
C GLU A 49 13.70 -20.72 -15.04
N VAL A 50 14.03 -19.43 -14.86
CA VAL A 50 15.31 -18.87 -15.33
C VAL A 50 16.50 -19.47 -14.58
N HIS A 51 16.38 -19.73 -13.27
CA HIS A 51 17.42 -20.38 -12.48
C HIS A 51 17.67 -21.81 -12.95
N GLU A 52 16.59 -22.56 -13.24
CA GLU A 52 16.68 -23.92 -13.79
C GLU A 52 17.31 -23.94 -15.20
N GLU A 53 16.86 -23.03 -16.10
CA GLU A 53 17.41 -22.88 -17.44
C GLU A 53 18.94 -22.62 -17.45
N ARG A 54 19.40 -21.84 -16.46
CA ARG A 54 20.80 -21.36 -16.41
C ARG A 54 21.68 -22.13 -15.43
N GLY A 55 21.12 -23.10 -14.72
CA GLY A 55 21.85 -23.86 -13.69
C GLY A 55 22.32 -22.95 -12.54
N LEU A 56 21.54 -21.94 -12.18
CA LEU A 56 21.85 -21.01 -11.06
C LEU A 56 21.50 -21.70 -9.73
N GLY A 57 22.09 -21.21 -8.64
CA GLY A 57 21.73 -21.62 -7.29
C GLY A 57 20.32 -21.14 -6.89
N PRO A 58 19.96 -21.21 -5.58
CA PRO A 58 18.64 -20.80 -5.12
C PRO A 58 18.25 -19.37 -5.52
N VAL A 59 16.97 -19.16 -5.78
CA VAL A 59 16.39 -17.83 -6.09
C VAL A 59 16.49 -16.94 -4.86
N LYS A 60 17.10 -15.77 -4.99
CA LYS A 60 17.17 -14.78 -3.92
C LYS A 60 15.82 -14.11 -3.73
N VAL A 61 15.30 -14.19 -2.53
CA VAL A 61 13.97 -13.70 -2.18
C VAL A 61 14.07 -12.73 -1.02
N ILE A 62 13.26 -11.66 -1.06
CA ILE A 62 13.12 -10.70 0.03
C ILE A 62 11.67 -10.73 0.48
N PHE A 63 11.43 -11.05 1.74
CA PHE A 63 10.15 -10.87 2.40
C PHE A 63 10.24 -9.72 3.42
N ARG A 64 9.36 -8.75 3.25
CA ARG A 64 9.19 -7.62 4.17
C ARG A 64 7.99 -7.89 5.05
N ASP A 65 8.28 -8.30 6.24
CA ASP A 65 7.26 -8.66 7.20
C ASP A 65 6.66 -7.42 7.87
N GLU A 66 5.41 -7.16 7.56
CA GLU A 66 4.66 -5.99 8.03
C GLU A 66 3.88 -6.26 9.32
N GLU A 67 4.28 -7.22 10.16
CA GLU A 67 3.68 -7.59 11.45
C GLU A 67 2.17 -7.88 11.41
N MET A 68 1.37 -6.98 10.81
CA MET A 68 -0.09 -7.07 10.72
C MET A 68 -0.60 -7.95 9.57
N VAL A 69 0.28 -8.68 8.92
CA VAL A 69 -0.10 -9.62 7.87
C VAL A 69 -0.74 -10.86 8.53
N SER A 70 -1.81 -11.38 7.92
CA SER A 70 -2.52 -12.58 8.38
C SER A 70 -1.55 -13.74 8.67
N PRO A 71 -1.76 -14.50 9.76
CA PRO A 71 -0.98 -15.70 10.06
C PRO A 71 -0.93 -16.70 8.91
N VAL A 72 -2.04 -16.90 8.21
CA VAL A 72 -2.12 -17.80 7.04
C VAL A 72 -1.13 -17.40 5.95
N VAL A 73 -0.95 -16.09 5.74
CA VAL A 73 0.05 -15.58 4.78
C VAL A 73 1.45 -15.81 5.31
N VAL A 74 1.71 -15.59 6.60
CA VAL A 74 3.02 -15.81 7.22
C VAL A 74 3.42 -17.28 7.15
N ASP A 75 2.48 -18.21 7.39
CA ASP A 75 2.70 -19.65 7.28
C ASP A 75 3.03 -20.07 5.86
N PHE A 76 2.32 -19.50 4.88
CA PHE A 76 2.64 -19.73 3.46
C PHE A 76 4.03 -19.21 3.09
N VAL A 77 4.41 -18.01 3.54
CA VAL A 77 5.76 -17.47 3.32
C VAL A 77 6.82 -18.35 3.98
N ASN A 78 6.56 -18.84 5.19
CA ASN A 78 7.48 -19.75 5.87
C ASN A 78 7.60 -21.11 5.17
N LYS A 79 6.51 -21.64 4.59
CA LYS A 79 6.52 -22.81 3.72
C LYS A 79 7.45 -22.59 2.52
N VAL A 80 7.27 -21.46 1.81
CA VAL A 80 8.09 -21.10 0.64
C VAL A 80 9.56 -20.90 1.02
N ARG A 81 9.84 -20.29 2.18
CA ARG A 81 11.20 -20.12 2.68
C ARG A 81 11.95 -21.45 2.82
N ASN A 82 11.25 -22.53 3.12
CA ASN A 82 11.83 -23.85 3.34
C ASN A 82 12.01 -24.67 2.03
N TYR A 83 11.69 -24.10 0.87
CA TYR A 83 12.01 -24.75 -0.41
C TYR A 83 13.53 -24.72 -0.65
N ASP A 84 14.09 -25.82 -1.11
CA ASP A 84 15.54 -25.98 -1.38
C ASP A 84 16.08 -25.05 -2.47
N TRP A 85 15.20 -24.57 -3.35
CA TRP A 85 15.50 -23.64 -4.42
C TRP A 85 15.25 -22.15 -4.05
N VAL A 86 14.96 -21.83 -2.77
CA VAL A 86 14.69 -20.48 -2.26
C VAL A 86 15.76 -20.07 -1.24
N ASP A 87 16.35 -18.91 -1.45
CA ASP A 87 17.24 -18.22 -0.50
C ASP A 87 16.55 -16.93 -0.04
N MET A 88 15.86 -17.00 1.11
CA MET A 88 14.99 -15.93 1.58
C MET A 88 15.58 -15.11 2.72
N GLU A 89 15.71 -13.81 2.50
CA GLU A 89 15.93 -12.81 3.53
C GLU A 89 14.57 -12.32 4.08
N TRP A 90 14.35 -12.50 5.38
CA TRP A 90 13.12 -12.12 6.09
C TRP A 90 13.35 -10.88 6.94
N TYR A 91 12.73 -9.76 6.61
CA TYR A 91 12.95 -8.48 7.27
C TYR A 91 11.79 -8.10 8.19
N CYS A 92 12.08 -7.91 9.49
CA CYS A 92 11.18 -7.35 10.51
C CYS A 92 11.73 -6.01 10.98
N LEU A 93 11.43 -4.95 10.25
CA LEU A 93 11.96 -3.61 10.52
C LEU A 93 10.88 -2.69 11.10
N PRO A 94 11.25 -1.77 12.02
CA PRO A 94 10.32 -0.80 12.58
C PRO A 94 9.97 0.27 11.55
N ILE A 95 8.84 0.06 10.88
CA ILE A 95 8.33 0.95 9.84
C ILE A 95 7.08 1.63 10.36
N SER A 96 7.02 2.96 10.23
CA SER A 96 5.78 3.70 10.45
C SER A 96 4.84 3.49 9.27
N THR A 97 3.74 2.79 9.49
CA THR A 97 2.73 2.52 8.47
C THR A 97 1.47 3.31 8.71
N GLU A 98 0.80 3.71 7.62
CA GLU A 98 -0.47 4.40 7.69
C GLU A 98 -1.60 3.41 7.95
N CYS A 99 -2.38 3.69 8.98
CA CYS A 99 -3.60 2.98 9.33
C CYS A 99 -4.79 3.94 9.28
N TRP A 100 -5.98 3.42 9.03
CA TRP A 100 -7.20 4.21 8.92
C TRP A 100 -8.24 3.67 9.90
N VAL A 101 -8.76 4.53 10.76
CA VAL A 101 -9.81 4.20 11.72
C VAL A 101 -10.91 5.25 11.63
N LEU A 102 -12.12 4.84 11.34
CA LEU A 102 -13.29 5.71 11.14
C LEU A 102 -12.99 6.91 10.21
N GLY A 103 -12.30 6.62 9.10
CA GLY A 103 -11.88 7.63 8.13
C GLY A 103 -10.68 8.48 8.54
N ARG A 104 -10.20 8.38 9.78
CA ARG A 104 -9.04 9.11 10.27
C ARG A 104 -7.76 8.37 9.99
N ARG A 105 -6.76 9.07 9.44
CA ARG A 105 -5.42 8.54 9.22
C ARG A 105 -4.59 8.60 10.50
N GLU A 106 -4.03 7.47 10.88
CA GLU A 106 -3.13 7.29 12.00
C GLU A 106 -1.84 6.60 11.55
N HIS A 107 -0.83 6.62 12.38
CA HIS A 107 0.44 5.96 12.12
C HIS A 107 0.72 4.93 13.22
N VAL A 108 1.04 3.72 12.80
CA VAL A 108 1.45 2.64 13.69
C VAL A 108 2.89 2.24 13.37
N LEU A 109 3.72 2.16 14.40
CA LEU A 109 5.07 1.63 14.27
C LEU A 109 5.01 0.10 14.32
N LEU A 110 5.26 -0.54 13.18
CA LEU A 110 5.39 -1.99 13.09
C LEU A 110 6.62 -2.45 13.85
N TRP A 111 6.59 -3.67 14.40
CA TRP A 111 7.70 -4.27 15.14
C TRP A 111 8.27 -3.37 16.25
N SER A 112 7.40 -2.55 16.87
CA SER A 112 7.78 -1.59 17.90
C SER A 112 8.37 -2.26 19.12
N GLY A 113 9.58 -1.86 19.52
CA GLY A 113 10.24 -2.32 20.74
C GLY A 113 9.45 -1.99 22.00
N MET A 114 8.77 -0.85 22.03
CA MET A 114 7.87 -0.49 23.13
C MET A 114 6.70 -1.49 23.22
N ARG A 115 6.01 -1.81 22.13
CA ARG A 115 4.92 -2.80 22.12
C ARG A 115 5.44 -4.19 22.44
N GLN A 116 6.65 -4.55 22.01
CA GLN A 116 7.29 -5.81 22.34
C GLN A 116 7.49 -5.96 23.86
N ARG A 117 8.04 -4.94 24.52
CA ARG A 117 8.21 -4.94 26.00
C ARG A 117 6.89 -4.99 26.75
N GLN A 118 5.81 -4.55 26.16
CA GLN A 118 4.45 -4.60 26.71
C GLN A 118 3.70 -5.90 26.37
N GLY A 119 4.31 -6.85 25.65
CA GLY A 119 3.63 -8.05 25.17
C GLY A 119 2.51 -7.77 24.14
N ARG A 120 2.58 -6.64 23.44
CA ARG A 120 1.55 -6.13 22.52
C ARG A 120 1.97 -6.22 21.05
N LEU A 121 2.93 -7.03 20.69
CA LEU A 121 3.11 -7.44 19.29
C LEU A 121 2.01 -8.41 18.89
N LEU A 122 1.60 -8.36 17.66
CA LEU A 122 0.57 -9.26 17.12
C LEU A 122 1.05 -10.72 17.10
N ARG A 123 2.33 -10.92 16.88
CA ARG A 123 3.02 -12.22 16.94
C ARG A 123 4.49 -12.04 17.29
N GLU A 124 5.14 -13.11 17.64
CA GLU A 124 6.58 -13.10 17.90
C GLU A 124 7.38 -12.89 16.60
N MET A 125 8.50 -12.18 16.73
CA MET A 125 9.44 -12.03 15.62
C MET A 125 10.17 -13.36 15.40
N PRO A 126 10.23 -13.89 14.17
CA PRO A 126 10.97 -15.11 13.90
C PRO A 126 12.46 -14.98 14.27
N PRO A 127 13.08 -16.02 14.84
CA PRO A 127 14.48 -15.94 15.31
C PRO A 127 15.50 -15.75 14.18
N TRP A 128 15.11 -16.04 12.94
CA TRP A 128 15.94 -15.84 11.75
C TRP A 128 15.71 -14.48 11.07
N ALA A 129 14.82 -13.63 11.61
CA ALA A 129 14.50 -12.36 10.99
C ALA A 129 15.66 -11.37 11.08
N ILE A 130 15.88 -10.66 9.99
CA ILE A 130 16.75 -9.49 9.95
C ILE A 130 15.99 -8.32 10.54
N HIS A 131 16.43 -7.81 11.67
CA HIS A 131 15.78 -6.74 12.41
C HIS A 131 16.68 -5.50 12.56
N ALA A 132 16.16 -4.42 13.15
CA ALA A 132 16.87 -3.14 13.27
C ALA A 132 18.28 -3.26 13.90
N GLY A 133 18.47 -4.16 14.86
CA GLY A 133 19.77 -4.40 15.48
C GLY A 133 20.87 -4.82 14.52
N HIS A 134 20.56 -5.48 13.40
CA HIS A 134 21.54 -5.84 12.36
C HIS A 134 22.13 -4.61 11.65
N PHE A 135 21.45 -3.47 11.77
CA PHE A 135 21.86 -2.20 11.19
C PHE A 135 22.31 -1.18 12.23
N GLY A 136 22.51 -1.59 13.48
CA GLY A 136 22.84 -0.70 14.58
C GLY A 136 21.71 0.24 15.01
N LEU A 137 20.47 -0.09 14.67
CA LEU A 137 19.27 0.67 14.99
C LEU A 137 18.47 0.00 16.12
N THR A 138 17.54 0.76 16.71
CA THR A 138 16.58 0.25 17.70
C THR A 138 15.19 0.04 17.07
N ASN A 139 14.35 -0.75 17.73
CA ASN A 139 12.95 -0.91 17.33
C ASN A 139 12.01 0.13 17.97
N ASP A 140 12.55 1.14 18.66
CA ASP A 140 11.75 2.16 19.36
C ASP A 140 11.32 3.32 18.46
N GLU A 141 12.01 3.49 17.34
CA GLU A 141 11.74 4.52 16.35
C GLU A 141 11.62 3.91 14.94
N SER A 142 10.91 4.59 14.06
CA SER A 142 10.87 4.21 12.65
C SER A 142 12.25 4.28 12.02
N ILE A 143 12.58 3.31 11.15
CA ILE A 143 13.82 3.38 10.36
C ILE A 143 13.90 4.73 9.62
N PRO A 144 15.07 5.39 9.64
CA PRO A 144 15.24 6.73 9.06
C PRO A 144 15.18 6.72 7.52
N GLU A 145 15.66 5.65 6.91
CA GLU A 145 15.69 5.51 5.45
C GLU A 145 14.55 4.63 4.94
N ALA A 146 14.29 4.67 3.64
CA ALA A 146 13.34 3.76 3.03
C ALA A 146 13.80 2.30 3.21
N ILE A 147 12.85 1.36 3.37
CA ILE A 147 13.15 -0.07 3.55
C ILE A 147 14.06 -0.63 2.43
N ASP A 148 13.96 -0.09 1.23
CA ASP A 148 14.80 -0.48 0.10
C ASP A 148 16.30 -0.21 0.36
N TYR A 149 16.64 0.80 1.16
CA TYR A 149 18.01 1.05 1.59
C TYR A 149 18.57 -0.13 2.39
N TYR A 150 17.80 -0.64 3.33
CA TYR A 150 18.22 -1.75 4.21
C TYR A 150 18.26 -3.08 3.46
N THR A 151 17.28 -3.35 2.62
CA THR A 151 17.22 -4.58 1.82
C THR A 151 18.29 -4.62 0.70
N MET A 152 18.91 -3.48 0.38
CA MET A 152 20.08 -3.39 -0.51
C MET A 152 21.42 -3.71 0.17
N GLN A 153 21.47 -3.68 1.50
CA GLN A 153 22.71 -3.95 2.24
C GLN A 153 23.28 -5.32 1.87
N GLY A 154 24.59 -5.39 1.63
CA GLY A 154 25.27 -6.61 1.23
C GLY A 154 25.11 -7.03 -0.24
N LYS A 155 24.22 -6.40 -1.01
CA LYS A 155 24.05 -6.69 -2.45
C LYS A 155 25.08 -5.94 -3.29
N LYS A 156 25.60 -6.63 -4.31
CA LYS A 156 26.70 -6.11 -5.14
C LYS A 156 26.21 -5.71 -6.53
N GLY A 157 26.83 -4.67 -7.09
CA GLY A 157 26.60 -4.22 -8.45
C GLY A 157 25.19 -3.63 -8.67
N ARG A 158 24.79 -3.56 -9.93
CA ARG A 158 23.43 -3.12 -10.30
C ARG A 158 22.42 -4.18 -9.86
N THR A 159 21.48 -3.76 -9.04
CA THR A 159 20.50 -4.68 -8.43
C THR A 159 19.10 -4.44 -8.98
N ALA A 160 18.39 -5.52 -9.28
CA ALA A 160 16.96 -5.47 -9.60
C ALA A 160 16.14 -6.21 -8.53
N PHE A 161 15.07 -5.56 -8.08
CA PHE A 161 14.01 -6.24 -7.32
C PHE A 161 12.82 -6.49 -8.25
N ILE A 162 12.49 -7.76 -8.45
CA ILE A 162 11.33 -8.17 -9.25
C ILE A 162 10.09 -8.10 -8.36
N THR A 163 9.04 -7.42 -8.85
CA THR A 163 7.79 -7.20 -8.12
C THR A 163 6.58 -7.66 -8.91
N GLY A 164 5.58 -8.24 -8.25
CA GLY A 164 4.33 -8.70 -8.83
C GLY A 164 3.31 -7.57 -9.11
N VAL A 165 3.77 -6.37 -9.47
CA VAL A 165 2.90 -5.23 -9.75
C VAL A 165 2.22 -5.36 -11.09
N ARG A 166 0.86 -5.29 -11.11
CA ARG A 166 0.05 -5.32 -12.33
C ARG A 166 -0.60 -3.96 -12.60
N ALA A 167 -0.62 -3.56 -13.87
CA ALA A 167 -1.12 -2.25 -14.28
C ALA A 167 -2.64 -2.07 -14.07
N ASN A 168 -3.41 -3.16 -14.10
CA ASN A 168 -4.86 -3.14 -13.95
C ASN A 168 -5.37 -2.98 -12.51
N GLU A 169 -4.50 -3.07 -11.51
CA GLU A 169 -4.92 -2.99 -10.10
C GLU A 169 -5.23 -1.56 -9.64
N SER A 170 -4.59 -0.56 -10.22
CA SER A 170 -4.89 0.85 -9.93
C SER A 170 -4.30 1.81 -10.97
N MET A 171 -4.87 3.01 -11.04
CA MET A 171 -4.33 4.08 -11.90
C MET A 171 -2.89 4.49 -11.55
N VAL A 172 -2.49 4.36 -10.29
CA VAL A 172 -1.11 4.64 -9.85
C VAL A 172 -0.17 3.58 -10.41
N ARG A 173 -0.55 2.29 -10.31
CA ARG A 173 0.24 1.18 -10.85
C ARG A 173 0.31 1.21 -12.37
N PHE A 174 -0.82 1.49 -13.04
CA PHE A 174 -0.85 1.70 -14.48
C PHE A 174 0.14 2.80 -14.90
N ARG A 175 0.11 3.98 -14.26
CA ARG A 175 1.03 5.07 -14.57
C ARG A 175 2.49 4.76 -14.26
N SER A 176 2.76 3.87 -13.33
CA SER A 176 4.12 3.47 -12.97
C SER A 176 4.79 2.61 -14.04
N VAL A 177 4.03 2.03 -14.96
CA VAL A 177 4.53 1.15 -16.03
C VAL A 177 4.38 1.80 -17.40
N VAL A 178 3.24 2.43 -17.67
CA VAL A 178 2.97 3.10 -18.94
C VAL A 178 3.55 4.52 -18.89
N ASN A 179 4.80 4.66 -19.25
CA ASN A 179 5.42 5.96 -19.40
C ASN A 179 5.14 6.53 -20.80
N LYS A 180 5.33 7.82 -20.95
CA LYS A 180 4.86 8.73 -22.02
C LYS A 180 5.00 8.21 -23.45
N LEU A 181 6.03 7.46 -23.78
CA LEU A 181 6.32 7.01 -25.14
C LEU A 181 6.47 5.49 -25.26
N ASN A 182 7.10 4.85 -24.27
CA ASN A 182 7.43 3.44 -24.29
C ASN A 182 6.90 2.75 -23.02
N GLU A 183 6.70 1.48 -23.14
CA GLU A 183 6.51 0.57 -22.04
C GLU A 183 7.75 0.60 -21.13
N ASN A 184 7.56 0.79 -19.85
CA ASN A 184 8.67 0.87 -18.91
C ASN A 184 8.36 0.03 -17.67
N TYR A 185 8.68 -1.27 -17.76
CA TYR A 185 8.51 -2.18 -16.64
C TYR A 185 9.72 -2.18 -15.67
N ILE A 186 10.86 -1.57 -16.03
CA ILE A 186 12.01 -1.36 -15.16
C ILE A 186 12.06 0.10 -14.73
N THR A 187 11.86 0.34 -13.45
CA THR A 187 11.75 1.69 -12.89
C THR A 187 12.60 1.88 -11.65
N ARG A 188 13.03 3.12 -11.40
CA ARG A 188 13.77 3.46 -10.20
C ARG A 188 12.82 3.69 -9.01
N PRO A 189 13.18 3.27 -7.77
CA PRO A 189 12.46 3.65 -6.56
C PRO A 189 12.40 5.16 -6.38
N TYR A 190 11.21 5.71 -6.10
CA TYR A 190 10.99 7.17 -6.04
C TYR A 190 11.72 7.85 -4.88
N LYS A 191 11.79 7.20 -3.71
CA LYS A 191 12.34 7.78 -2.47
C LYS A 191 13.80 7.40 -2.22
N LEU A 192 14.42 6.58 -3.06
CA LEU A 192 15.76 6.11 -2.84
C LEU A 192 16.80 7.07 -3.43
N GLN A 193 17.91 7.28 -2.71
CA GLN A 193 19.02 8.12 -3.19
C GLN A 193 19.52 7.65 -4.56
N LYS A 194 19.84 8.58 -5.44
CA LYS A 194 20.25 8.27 -6.82
C LYS A 194 21.53 7.44 -6.91
N SER A 195 22.38 7.51 -5.90
CA SER A 195 23.64 6.74 -5.79
C SER A 195 23.43 5.25 -5.57
N ILE A 196 22.26 4.83 -5.06
CA ILE A 196 21.97 3.42 -4.81
C ILE A 196 21.54 2.74 -6.12
N PRO A 197 22.25 1.70 -6.60
CA PRO A 197 22.04 1.11 -7.91
C PRO A 197 20.90 0.09 -7.93
N LEU A 198 19.72 0.49 -7.44
CA LEU A 198 18.51 -0.35 -7.38
C LEU A 198 17.49 0.05 -8.44
N MET A 199 16.93 -0.96 -9.12
CA MET A 199 15.77 -0.82 -10.00
C MET A 199 14.67 -1.80 -9.59
N PHE A 200 13.42 -1.45 -9.86
CA PHE A 200 12.27 -2.36 -9.77
C PHE A 200 11.89 -2.85 -11.16
N ALA A 201 11.78 -4.17 -11.30
CA ALA A 201 11.25 -4.81 -12.49
C ALA A 201 9.84 -5.35 -12.23
N LYS A 202 8.92 -5.12 -13.17
CA LYS A 202 7.50 -5.48 -13.09
C LYS A 202 7.11 -6.34 -14.30
N PRO A 203 7.63 -7.57 -14.42
CA PRO A 203 7.55 -8.36 -15.66
C PRO A 203 6.11 -8.78 -16.01
N ILE A 204 5.21 -8.89 -15.02
CA ILE A 204 3.80 -9.29 -15.20
C ILE A 204 2.83 -8.10 -15.20
N TYR A 205 3.30 -6.89 -15.54
CA TYR A 205 2.48 -5.68 -15.43
C TYR A 205 1.22 -5.71 -16.29
N ASP A 206 1.22 -6.45 -17.38
CA ASP A 206 0.11 -6.61 -18.34
C ASP A 206 -0.85 -7.76 -18.01
N TRP A 207 -0.52 -8.60 -17.02
CA TRP A 207 -1.36 -9.72 -16.61
C TRP A 207 -2.64 -9.30 -15.90
N VAL A 208 -3.70 -10.10 -16.06
CA VAL A 208 -4.90 -10.04 -15.22
C VAL A 208 -4.87 -11.16 -14.15
N SER A 209 -5.78 -11.11 -13.17
CA SER A 209 -5.79 -12.11 -12.08
C SER A 209 -5.96 -13.54 -12.58
N ALA A 210 -6.72 -13.75 -13.66
CA ALA A 210 -6.90 -15.06 -14.25
C ALA A 210 -5.59 -15.63 -14.83
N ASP A 211 -4.77 -14.79 -15.48
CA ASP A 211 -3.46 -15.23 -16.01
C ASP A 211 -2.54 -15.71 -14.88
N VAL A 212 -2.54 -14.96 -13.75
CA VAL A 212 -1.72 -15.30 -12.57
C VAL A 212 -2.13 -16.65 -11.98
N LEU A 213 -3.42 -16.87 -11.75
CA LEU A 213 -3.90 -18.12 -11.18
C LEU A 213 -3.68 -19.29 -12.12
N LYS A 214 -3.96 -19.11 -13.42
CA LYS A 214 -3.73 -20.12 -14.43
C LYS A 214 -2.25 -20.52 -14.50
N PHE A 215 -1.34 -19.56 -14.51
CA PHE A 215 0.09 -19.82 -14.52
C PHE A 215 0.56 -20.62 -13.30
N ILE A 216 0.11 -20.23 -12.09
CA ILE A 216 0.50 -20.94 -10.87
C ILE A 216 -0.04 -22.37 -10.86
N SER A 217 -1.33 -22.56 -11.16
CA SER A 217 -1.98 -23.87 -11.03
C SER A 217 -1.74 -24.80 -12.22
N GLU A 218 -1.89 -24.31 -13.46
CA GLU A 218 -1.83 -25.16 -14.65
C GLU A 218 -0.40 -25.39 -15.15
N GLU A 219 0.46 -24.37 -15.11
CA GLU A 219 1.82 -24.53 -15.63
C GLU A 219 2.78 -25.08 -14.57
N HIS A 220 2.59 -24.72 -13.30
CA HIS A 220 3.49 -25.17 -12.23
C HIS A 220 2.86 -26.19 -11.27
N GLY A 221 1.55 -26.44 -11.33
CA GLY A 221 0.86 -27.30 -10.38
C GLY A 221 1.09 -26.85 -8.93
N ALA A 222 1.37 -25.54 -8.76
CA ALA A 222 1.75 -24.98 -7.50
C ALA A 222 0.55 -24.46 -6.71
N GLU A 223 0.71 -24.40 -5.40
CA GLU A 223 -0.27 -23.85 -4.50
C GLU A 223 -0.13 -22.33 -4.43
N TRP A 224 -1.23 -21.66 -4.18
CA TRP A 224 -1.25 -20.27 -3.73
C TRP A 224 -1.59 -20.19 -2.23
N CYS A 225 -1.45 -19.02 -1.64
CA CYS A 225 -1.79 -18.80 -0.24
C CYS A 225 -3.28 -19.02 0.01
N GLU A 226 -3.61 -19.88 0.95
CA GLU A 226 -4.98 -20.22 1.37
C GLU A 226 -5.82 -18.97 1.78
N TYR A 227 -5.15 -17.90 2.14
CA TYR A 227 -5.80 -16.61 2.43
C TYR A 227 -6.79 -16.17 1.32
N TYR A 228 -6.50 -16.48 0.04
CA TYR A 228 -7.41 -16.13 -1.05
C TYR A 228 -8.70 -16.94 -1.02
N ASP A 229 -8.63 -18.18 -0.59
CA ASP A 229 -9.80 -19.06 -0.48
C ASP A 229 -10.65 -18.63 0.72
N LEU A 230 -10.02 -18.33 1.86
CA LEU A 230 -10.71 -17.77 3.04
C LEU A 230 -11.38 -16.43 2.71
N ALA A 231 -10.67 -15.52 2.04
CA ALA A 231 -11.25 -14.25 1.64
C ALA A 231 -12.42 -14.40 0.66
N ALA A 232 -12.34 -15.38 -0.26
CA ALA A 232 -13.42 -15.65 -1.20
C ALA A 232 -14.69 -16.20 -0.50
N MET A 233 -14.53 -17.06 0.51
CA MET A 233 -15.64 -17.63 1.28
C MET A 233 -16.49 -16.58 1.99
N VAL A 234 -15.87 -15.48 2.44
CA VAL A 234 -16.57 -14.37 3.11
C VAL A 234 -16.89 -13.21 2.16
N GLY A 235 -16.72 -13.39 0.85
CA GLY A 235 -16.92 -12.32 -0.14
C GLY A 235 -15.90 -11.19 -0.03
N GLY A 236 -14.74 -11.44 0.58
CA GLY A 236 -13.69 -10.49 0.86
C GLY A 236 -12.89 -10.02 -0.37
N VAL A 237 -12.04 -9.03 -0.17
CA VAL A 237 -11.10 -8.55 -1.20
C VAL A 237 -9.95 -9.54 -1.30
N GLN A 238 -9.73 -10.10 -2.48
CA GLN A 238 -8.60 -11.00 -2.76
C GLN A 238 -7.27 -10.25 -2.82
N ARG A 239 -6.82 -9.73 -1.67
CA ARG A 239 -5.57 -9.00 -1.57
C ARG A 239 -4.89 -9.25 -0.21
N VAL A 240 -3.69 -9.78 -0.27
CA VAL A 240 -2.79 -9.87 0.89
C VAL A 240 -2.27 -8.47 1.24
N GLY A 241 -2.26 -8.11 2.50
CA GLY A 241 -1.73 -6.85 3.00
C GLY A 241 -2.23 -6.52 4.41
N ILE A 242 -1.85 -5.35 4.90
CA ILE A 242 -2.24 -4.86 6.22
C ILE A 242 -3.76 -4.61 6.27
N PRO A 243 -4.50 -5.20 7.23
CA PRO A 243 -5.96 -5.03 7.33
C PRO A 243 -6.38 -3.60 7.65
N LEU A 244 -5.51 -2.81 8.28
CA LEU A 244 -5.80 -1.42 8.68
C LEU A 244 -5.51 -0.39 7.59
N HIS A 245 -5.09 -0.79 6.39
CA HIS A 245 -4.88 0.12 5.27
C HIS A 245 -6.21 0.67 4.74
N SER A 246 -6.21 1.87 4.18
CA SER A 246 -7.39 2.63 3.71
C SER A 246 -8.40 1.85 2.86
N VAL A 247 -7.94 0.85 2.11
CA VAL A 247 -8.81 -0.01 1.28
C VAL A 247 -9.35 -1.19 2.09
N SER A 248 -8.51 -1.83 2.88
CA SER A 248 -8.83 -3.06 3.63
C SER A 248 -9.70 -2.78 4.85
N ILE A 249 -9.47 -1.65 5.54
CA ILE A 249 -10.16 -1.30 6.79
C ILE A 249 -11.69 -1.24 6.65
N ARG A 250 -12.20 -0.89 5.49
CA ARG A 250 -13.64 -0.83 5.19
C ARG A 250 -14.32 -2.20 5.22
N ARG A 251 -13.54 -3.28 5.13
CA ARG A 251 -13.99 -4.66 5.10
C ARG A 251 -13.52 -5.46 6.33
N LEU A 252 -13.26 -4.77 7.42
CA LEU A 252 -12.72 -5.37 8.63
C LEU A 252 -13.64 -6.48 9.18
N ARG A 253 -14.98 -6.32 9.03
CA ARG A 253 -15.95 -7.36 9.43
C ARG A 253 -15.80 -8.66 8.65
N ASP A 254 -15.56 -8.56 7.34
CA ASP A 254 -15.39 -9.74 6.48
C ASP A 254 -14.10 -10.49 6.87
N TYR A 255 -13.01 -9.76 7.10
CA TYR A 255 -11.74 -10.36 7.54
C TYR A 255 -11.86 -10.97 8.94
N THR A 256 -12.52 -10.29 9.88
CA THR A 256 -12.77 -10.84 11.22
C THR A 256 -13.57 -12.15 11.17
N ALA A 257 -14.53 -12.25 10.26
CA ALA A 257 -15.29 -13.50 10.07
C ALA A 257 -14.43 -14.63 9.49
N ALA A 258 -13.43 -14.31 8.68
CA ALA A 258 -12.50 -15.29 8.10
C ALA A 258 -11.44 -15.79 9.10
N GLU A 259 -10.94 -14.91 9.97
CA GLU A 259 -9.84 -15.19 10.90
C GLU A 259 -10.13 -14.59 12.30
N PRO A 260 -11.15 -15.08 13.03
CA PRO A 260 -11.63 -14.45 14.25
C PRO A 260 -10.55 -14.34 15.33
N GLU A 261 -9.77 -15.41 15.60
CA GLU A 261 -8.72 -15.41 16.63
C GLU A 261 -7.61 -14.39 16.36
N TRP A 262 -7.25 -14.22 15.08
CA TRP A 262 -6.27 -13.22 14.67
C TRP A 262 -6.79 -11.80 14.91
N PHE A 263 -8.05 -11.55 14.60
CA PHE A 263 -8.66 -10.23 14.77
C PHE A 263 -8.94 -9.92 16.24
N ASP A 264 -9.26 -10.90 17.09
CA ASP A 264 -9.32 -10.72 18.55
C ASP A 264 -7.97 -10.23 19.08
N ARG A 265 -6.87 -10.84 18.63
CA ARG A 265 -5.52 -10.37 18.97
C ARG A 265 -5.24 -8.97 18.44
N LEU A 266 -5.70 -8.64 17.23
CA LEU A 266 -5.56 -7.29 16.67
C LEU A 266 -6.27 -6.25 17.55
N TYR A 267 -7.50 -6.55 18.00
CA TYR A 267 -8.26 -5.64 18.86
C TYR A 267 -7.64 -5.49 20.24
N GLU A 268 -7.07 -6.54 20.83
CA GLU A 268 -6.29 -6.44 22.06
C GLU A 268 -5.08 -5.49 21.91
N CYS A 269 -4.35 -5.62 20.83
CA CYS A 269 -3.16 -4.79 20.57
C CYS A 269 -3.52 -3.35 20.20
N PHE A 270 -4.64 -3.16 19.50
CA PHE A 270 -5.14 -1.88 18.97
C PHE A 270 -6.63 -1.66 19.30
N PRO A 271 -6.98 -1.39 20.58
CA PRO A 271 -8.38 -1.31 21.00
C PRO A 271 -9.23 -0.27 20.23
N HIS A 272 -8.61 0.79 19.72
CA HIS A 272 -9.30 1.80 18.92
C HIS A 272 -9.80 1.25 17.56
N VAL A 273 -9.24 0.16 17.06
CA VAL A 273 -9.68 -0.50 15.82
C VAL A 273 -11.02 -1.22 16.02
N ASP A 274 -11.36 -1.63 17.25
CA ASP A 274 -12.66 -2.20 17.57
C ASP A 274 -13.81 -1.21 17.30
N ALA A 275 -13.57 0.09 17.46
CA ALA A 275 -14.52 1.11 17.06
C ALA A 275 -14.80 1.09 15.55
N GLN A 276 -13.79 0.88 14.72
CA GLN A 276 -13.97 0.69 13.28
C GLN A 276 -14.84 -0.54 12.98
N TYR A 277 -14.57 -1.68 13.63
CA TYR A 277 -15.35 -2.91 13.45
C TYR A 277 -16.83 -2.73 13.80
N ARG A 278 -17.13 -2.08 14.93
CA ARG A 278 -18.49 -1.92 15.43
C ARG A 278 -19.28 -0.83 14.71
N LEU A 279 -18.66 0.31 14.41
CA LEU A 279 -19.33 1.51 13.92
C LEU A 279 -19.33 1.67 12.40
N TRP A 280 -18.36 1.08 11.72
CA TRP A 280 -18.38 1.01 10.26
C TRP A 280 -19.34 -0.12 9.83
N PRO A 281 -20.20 -0.01 8.94
CA PRO A 281 -20.54 0.90 7.85
C PRO A 281 -21.61 1.96 8.18
N GLU A 282 -21.97 2.12 9.43
CA GLU A 282 -22.97 3.12 9.86
C GLU A 282 -22.37 4.53 9.85
N PHE A 283 -21.04 4.63 9.80
CA PHE A 283 -20.34 5.91 9.81
C PHE A 283 -20.20 6.47 8.38
N ASP A 284 -21.07 7.39 8.03
CA ASP A 284 -21.01 8.13 6.77
C ASP A 284 -20.04 9.32 6.89
N VAL A 285 -18.78 9.09 6.47
CA VAL A 285 -17.74 10.12 6.50
C VAL A 285 -18.08 11.32 5.62
N ASP A 286 -18.72 11.11 4.49
CA ASP A 286 -19.02 12.18 3.55
C ASP A 286 -20.14 13.06 4.09
N SER A 287 -21.21 12.49 4.66
CA SER A 287 -22.24 13.25 5.39
C SER A 287 -21.65 14.06 6.56
N TYR A 288 -20.75 13.43 7.33
CA TYR A 288 -20.07 14.10 8.44
C TYR A 288 -19.21 15.29 7.99
N ILE A 289 -18.56 15.18 6.83
CA ILE A 289 -17.79 16.28 6.23
C ILE A 289 -18.72 17.39 5.74
N ASP A 290 -19.81 17.01 5.10
CA ASP A 290 -20.78 17.95 4.53
C ASP A 290 -21.48 18.78 5.62
N ASP A 291 -21.80 18.19 6.76
CA ASP A 291 -22.39 18.90 7.92
C ASP A 291 -21.51 20.06 8.39
N TYR A 292 -20.19 19.83 8.58
CA TYR A 292 -19.29 20.91 8.95
C TYR A 292 -19.08 21.91 7.82
N ALA A 293 -19.00 21.46 6.59
CA ALA A 293 -18.76 22.34 5.44
C ALA A 293 -19.93 23.26 5.15
N ALA A 294 -21.16 22.80 5.39
CA ALA A 294 -22.38 23.57 5.21
C ALA A 294 -22.48 24.79 6.17
N GLU A 295 -21.90 24.67 7.36
CA GLU A 295 -21.83 25.76 8.34
C GLU A 295 -20.71 26.78 8.02
N GLY A 296 -19.97 26.60 6.95
CA GLY A 296 -18.90 27.50 6.56
C GLY A 296 -17.74 27.56 7.56
N TRP A 297 -17.26 28.76 7.89
CA TRP A 297 -16.12 28.93 8.81
C TRP A 297 -16.46 28.61 10.26
N ASP A 298 -17.72 28.70 10.67
CA ASP A 298 -18.17 28.28 12.01
C ASP A 298 -18.14 26.77 12.15
N GLY A 299 -18.53 26.04 11.11
CA GLY A 299 -18.41 24.60 11.06
C GLY A 299 -16.96 24.12 11.10
N ILE A 300 -16.03 24.84 10.44
CA ILE A 300 -14.60 24.54 10.53
C ILE A 300 -14.07 24.73 11.94
N LYS A 301 -14.49 25.79 12.62
CA LYS A 301 -14.15 26.01 14.03
C LYS A 301 -14.70 24.89 14.90
N ARG A 302 -15.96 24.52 14.74
CA ARG A 302 -16.60 23.40 15.44
C ARG A 302 -15.86 22.08 15.16
N CYS A 303 -15.49 21.80 13.91
CA CYS A 303 -14.72 20.64 13.53
C CYS A 303 -13.36 20.56 14.28
N ILE A 304 -12.66 21.71 14.42
CA ILE A 304 -11.41 21.76 15.18
C ILE A 304 -11.67 21.49 16.66
N ASP A 305 -12.69 22.11 17.25
CA ASP A 305 -13.00 22.00 18.68
C ASP A 305 -13.40 20.57 19.07
N GLU A 306 -14.15 19.88 18.22
CA GLU A 306 -14.64 18.52 18.46
C GLU A 306 -13.60 17.43 18.11
N ASN A 307 -12.75 17.65 17.11
CA ASN A 307 -11.85 16.60 16.59
C ASN A 307 -10.39 16.77 17.02
N MET A 308 -9.94 17.97 17.43
CA MET A 308 -8.55 18.24 17.81
C MET A 308 -8.40 18.18 19.33
N LEU A 309 -8.29 16.95 19.86
CA LEU A 309 -8.36 16.68 21.31
C LEU A 309 -7.15 17.16 22.10
N THR A 310 -6.00 17.42 21.46
CA THR A 310 -4.81 17.90 22.16
C THR A 310 -4.48 19.34 21.79
N PRO A 311 -3.93 20.15 22.72
CA PRO A 311 -3.53 21.54 22.44
C PRO A 311 -2.50 21.64 21.29
N GLY A 312 -1.61 20.65 21.17
CA GLY A 312 -0.61 20.62 20.09
C GLY A 312 -1.26 20.42 18.72
N LEU A 313 -2.15 19.42 18.62
CA LEU A 313 -2.87 19.12 17.38
C LEU A 313 -3.76 20.30 16.97
N ARG A 314 -4.47 20.90 17.93
CA ARG A 314 -5.31 22.08 17.70
C ARG A 314 -4.51 23.24 17.13
N ARG A 315 -3.32 23.50 17.67
CA ARG A 315 -2.42 24.57 17.17
C ARG A 315 -2.01 24.35 15.72
N VAL A 316 -1.62 23.12 15.37
CA VAL A 316 -1.24 22.78 14.00
C VAL A 316 -2.43 22.90 13.05
N ALA A 317 -3.60 22.41 13.45
CA ALA A 317 -4.83 22.54 12.67
C ALA A 317 -5.21 24.01 12.42
N MET A 318 -5.14 24.85 13.43
CA MET A 318 -5.44 26.28 13.29
C MET A 318 -4.46 26.99 12.34
N ALA A 319 -3.17 26.66 12.41
CA ALA A 319 -2.17 27.20 11.47
C ALA A 319 -2.47 26.77 10.02
N TYR A 320 -2.82 25.51 9.83
CA TYR A 320 -3.23 24.97 8.51
C TYR A 320 -4.48 25.69 7.98
N VAL A 321 -5.50 25.86 8.81
CA VAL A 321 -6.74 26.56 8.45
C VAL A 321 -6.47 28.02 8.09
N ALA A 322 -5.60 28.71 8.83
CA ALA A 322 -5.24 30.10 8.54
C ALA A 322 -4.57 30.25 7.16
N ASP A 323 -3.69 29.33 6.78
CA ASP A 323 -3.07 29.31 5.43
C ASP A 323 -4.09 28.94 4.35
N TYR A 324 -4.93 27.94 4.59
CA TYR A 324 -5.99 27.55 3.68
C TYR A 324 -7.00 28.67 3.42
N ARG A 325 -7.38 29.42 4.46
CA ARG A 325 -8.31 30.56 4.35
C ARG A 325 -7.83 31.62 3.37
N LYS A 326 -6.54 31.93 3.35
CA LYS A 326 -5.94 32.86 2.37
C LYS A 326 -6.16 32.38 0.93
N LYS A 327 -5.99 31.09 0.70
CA LYS A 327 -6.17 30.48 -0.61
C LYS A 327 -7.65 30.40 -1.02
N HIS A 328 -8.52 30.05 -0.07
CA HIS A 328 -9.96 29.99 -0.30
C HIS A 328 -10.55 31.35 -0.67
N VAL A 329 -10.13 32.42 -0.01
CA VAL A 329 -10.61 33.80 -0.32
C VAL A 329 -10.27 34.20 -1.77
N VAL A 330 -9.14 33.75 -2.28
CA VAL A 330 -8.69 34.05 -3.66
C VAL A 330 -9.36 33.14 -4.69
N ASP A 331 -9.52 31.87 -4.39
CA ASP A 331 -10.11 30.87 -5.31
C ASP A 331 -10.91 29.82 -4.51
N PRO A 332 -12.15 30.11 -4.13
CA PRO A 332 -12.98 29.21 -3.35
C PRO A 332 -13.33 27.91 -4.11
N VAL A 333 -13.36 27.96 -5.44
CA VAL A 333 -13.63 26.80 -6.28
C VAL A 333 -12.48 25.77 -6.24
N SER A 334 -11.25 26.25 -6.28
CA SER A 334 -10.07 25.39 -6.19
C SER A 334 -9.74 24.97 -4.75
N TYR A 335 -10.25 25.69 -3.76
CA TYR A 335 -10.03 25.46 -2.33
C TYR A 335 -11.36 25.41 -1.57
N PRO A 336 -12.24 24.44 -1.83
CA PRO A 336 -13.57 24.36 -1.19
C PRO A 336 -13.46 23.99 0.30
N LEU A 337 -14.44 24.43 1.09
CA LEU A 337 -14.46 24.15 2.53
C LEU A 337 -14.63 22.66 2.85
N SER A 338 -15.37 21.90 2.05
CA SER A 338 -15.49 20.44 2.19
C SER A 338 -14.13 19.74 2.11
N TRP A 339 -13.23 20.21 1.27
CA TRP A 339 -11.87 19.67 1.24
C TRP A 339 -11.08 20.02 2.51
N LEU A 340 -11.22 21.23 3.02
CA LEU A 340 -10.58 21.64 4.27
C LEU A 340 -11.08 20.77 5.44
N VAL A 341 -12.39 20.61 5.58
CA VAL A 341 -13.00 19.74 6.59
C VAL A 341 -12.50 18.31 6.44
N ARG A 342 -12.49 17.78 5.22
CA ARG A 342 -11.95 16.43 4.95
C ARG A 342 -10.52 16.26 5.47
N ASN A 343 -9.64 17.21 5.18
CA ASN A 343 -8.26 17.15 5.66
C ASN A 343 -8.17 17.22 7.19
N LEU A 344 -9.04 17.99 7.84
CA LEU A 344 -9.09 18.07 9.30
C LEU A 344 -9.59 16.74 9.90
N VAL A 345 -10.70 16.22 9.44
CA VAL A 345 -11.31 14.97 9.93
C VAL A 345 -10.37 13.78 9.68
N MET A 346 -9.77 13.72 8.50
CA MET A 346 -8.85 12.63 8.10
C MET A 346 -7.44 12.78 8.67
N ASN A 347 -7.16 13.84 9.42
CA ASN A 347 -5.84 14.16 9.96
C ASN A 347 -4.73 14.28 8.89
N GLU A 348 -5.09 14.69 7.66
CA GLU A 348 -4.16 14.81 6.53
C GLU A 348 -3.40 16.14 6.50
N PHE A 349 -3.78 17.11 7.33
CA PHE A 349 -3.16 18.43 7.40
C PHE A 349 -1.77 18.45 8.04
N GLN A 350 -1.32 17.35 8.62
CA GLN A 350 -0.04 17.25 9.33
C GLN A 350 1.18 17.07 8.40
N GLY A 351 1.03 17.11 7.10
CA GLY A 351 2.26 17.15 6.33
C GLY A 351 2.29 16.71 4.89
N THR A 352 1.23 16.27 4.26
CA THR A 352 1.39 15.70 2.92
C THR A 352 0.38 16.16 1.86
N SER A 353 -0.81 16.58 2.23
CA SER A 353 -1.80 17.02 1.26
C SER A 353 -1.85 18.54 1.19
N THR A 354 -1.36 19.09 0.10
CA THR A 354 -1.27 20.55 -0.04
C THR A 354 -2.14 21.11 -1.15
N ARG A 355 -2.77 20.25 -1.94
CA ARG A 355 -3.57 20.72 -3.08
C ARG A 355 -4.90 19.98 -3.15
N PRO A 356 -6.03 20.65 -2.86
CA PRO A 356 -7.35 20.09 -3.04
C PRO A 356 -7.64 19.74 -4.49
N VAL A 357 -6.91 20.40 -5.40
CA VAL A 357 -7.18 20.39 -6.81
C VAL A 357 -5.90 20.10 -7.59
N GLY A 358 -5.76 18.85 -8.06
CA GLY A 358 -4.69 18.48 -9.01
C GLY A 358 -5.06 18.84 -10.46
N PRO A 359 -4.14 18.62 -11.44
CA PRO A 359 -4.36 18.92 -12.86
C PRO A 359 -5.60 18.26 -13.51
N LYS A 360 -6.23 17.29 -12.84
CA LYS A 360 -7.48 16.64 -13.26
C LYS A 360 -8.75 17.44 -12.98
N THR A 361 -8.63 18.58 -12.36
CA THR A 361 -9.75 19.35 -11.83
C THR A 361 -10.44 20.27 -12.82
N LYS A 362 -10.00 20.33 -14.06
CA LYS A 362 -10.80 21.04 -15.09
C LYS A 362 -12.23 20.50 -15.17
N ASP A 363 -12.39 19.17 -15.03
CA ASP A 363 -13.70 18.54 -15.07
C ASP A 363 -14.49 18.75 -13.76
N TRP A 364 -13.81 18.77 -12.61
CA TRP A 364 -14.44 19.04 -11.32
C TRP A 364 -14.84 20.52 -11.19
N LYS A 365 -13.99 21.45 -11.62
CA LYS A 365 -14.34 22.89 -11.70
C LYS A 365 -15.59 23.11 -12.56
N LYS A 366 -15.69 22.40 -13.69
CA LYS A 366 -16.88 22.46 -14.56
C LYS A 366 -18.12 21.89 -13.86
N LYS A 367 -17.97 20.81 -13.12
CA LYS A 367 -19.07 20.16 -12.39
C LYS A 367 -19.56 21.04 -11.24
N LEU A 368 -18.66 21.62 -10.46
CA LEU A 368 -19.00 22.53 -9.36
C LEU A 368 -19.63 23.83 -9.88
N ALA A 369 -19.11 24.40 -10.96
CA ALA A 369 -19.70 25.58 -11.59
C ALA A 369 -21.11 25.28 -12.16
N ALA A 370 -21.35 24.07 -12.66
CA ALA A 370 -22.66 23.64 -13.12
C ALA A 370 -23.63 23.44 -11.93
N GLU A 371 -23.16 22.89 -10.82
CA GLU A 371 -23.96 22.72 -9.57
C GLU A 371 -24.32 24.08 -8.94
N GLN A 372 -23.40 25.04 -8.93
CA GLN A 372 -23.65 26.40 -8.47
C GLN A 372 -24.64 27.14 -9.36
N ALA A 373 -24.50 27.04 -10.68
CA ALA A 373 -25.43 27.64 -11.63
C ALA A 373 -26.84 27.03 -11.54
N TYR A 374 -26.94 25.72 -11.20
CA TYR A 374 -28.22 25.06 -10.98
C TYR A 374 -28.89 25.51 -9.67
N SER A 375 -28.12 25.72 -8.60
CA SER A 375 -28.64 26.22 -7.32
C SER A 375 -29.06 27.69 -7.38
N GLU A 376 -28.41 28.50 -8.20
CA GLU A 376 -28.79 29.92 -8.44
C GLU A 376 -29.97 30.04 -9.40
N GLY A 377 -30.17 29.08 -10.31
CA GLY A 377 -31.30 29.08 -11.25
C GLY A 377 -32.59 28.48 -10.70
N SER A 378 -32.56 27.75 -9.60
CA SER A 378 -33.74 27.14 -8.95
C SER A 378 -34.37 28.00 -7.85
N GLY A 379 -33.87 29.25 -7.66
CA GLY A 379 -34.35 30.22 -6.70
C GLY A 379 -35.18 31.38 -7.29
N GLN A 380 -35.69 31.21 -8.53
CA GLN A 380 -36.64 32.16 -9.14
C GLN A 380 -38.03 31.55 -9.28
#